data_903d14d102612f4752d068d18ef275ec
#
_entry.id   903d14d102612f4752d068d18ef275ec
#
_cell.length_a   1.000
_cell.length_b   1.000
_cell.length_c   1.000
_cell.angle_alpha   90.00
_cell.angle_beta   90.00
_cell.angle_gamma   90.00
#
_symmetry.space_group_name_H-M   'P 1'
#
loop_
_entity.id
_entity.type
_entity.pdbx_description
1 polymer ?
#
loop_
_entity_poly.entity_id
_entity_poly.type
_entity_poly.pdbx_seq_one_letter_code
_entity_poly.pdbx_strand_id
1 'polypeptide(L)'
;VRDTRDGGQLVKAVLAAAPELRVLGQVQPYSPLADPLADRPVWAWLRRRIGLLLFLHNVMQVFVAADHRYRPLYNRAVGSQIATQLRLAGYRPDSGVPVVLLSYSGGAQVATGAVGELHSRLRCPLVVITLGGFHNGANDLSRVEQLHRLTSAYDRIERVGTWMFPQRRPLFRR
;
A
#
# COMPACT_ATOMS: atom_id res chain seq x y z
N VAL A 1 -1.45 -8.92 -5.44
CA VAL A 1 -2.34 -9.56 -4.48
C VAL A 1 -3.69 -9.63 -5.15
N ARG A 2 -4.15 -10.84 -5.47
CA ARG A 2 -5.54 -11.04 -5.85
C ARG A 2 -6.40 -10.35 -4.82
N ASP A 3 -7.41 -9.67 -5.29
CA ASP A 3 -8.48 -9.11 -4.50
C ASP A 3 -8.84 -10.12 -3.41
N THR A 4 -8.32 -9.94 -2.22
CA THR A 4 -8.76 -10.73 -1.10
C THR A 4 -10.23 -10.39 -0.94
N ARG A 5 -11.08 -11.35 -0.62
CA ARG A 5 -12.52 -11.10 -0.40
C ARG A 5 -12.73 -9.85 0.45
N ASP A 6 -11.81 -9.59 1.36
CA ASP A 6 -11.79 -8.43 2.25
C ASP A 6 -11.51 -7.10 1.52
N GLY A 7 -10.61 -7.09 0.53
CA GLY A 7 -10.31 -5.90 -0.27
C GLY A 7 -11.49 -5.48 -1.15
N GLY A 8 -12.15 -6.46 -1.79
CA GLY A 8 -13.35 -6.19 -2.58
C GLY A 8 -14.53 -5.73 -1.72
N GLN A 9 -14.69 -6.25 -0.51
CA GLN A 9 -15.71 -5.78 0.43
C GLN A 9 -15.43 -4.36 0.91
N LEU A 10 -14.16 -4.04 1.19
CA LEU A 10 -13.75 -2.70 1.57
C LEU A 10 -14.04 -1.67 0.46
N VAL A 11 -13.68 -1.99 -0.78
CA VAL A 11 -13.98 -1.13 -1.94
C VAL A 11 -15.47 -0.91 -2.09
N LYS A 12 -16.28 -1.97 -1.97
CA LYS A 12 -17.75 -1.86 -2.00
C LYS A 12 -18.30 -0.98 -0.89
N ALA A 13 -17.77 -1.14 0.35
CA ALA A 13 -18.18 -0.34 1.49
C ALA A 13 -17.84 1.14 1.30
N VAL A 14 -16.63 1.44 0.78
CA VAL A 14 -16.22 2.82 0.46
C VAL A 14 -17.13 3.44 -0.60
N LEU A 15 -17.40 2.73 -1.70
CA LEU A 15 -18.27 3.22 -2.77
C LEU A 15 -19.73 3.37 -2.33
N ALA A 16 -20.21 2.53 -1.39
CA ALA A 16 -21.53 2.68 -0.81
C ALA A 16 -21.65 3.91 0.11
N ALA A 17 -20.56 4.22 0.84
CA ALA A 17 -20.53 5.37 1.74
C ALA A 17 -20.26 6.70 1.03
N ALA A 18 -19.55 6.66 -0.10
CA ALA A 18 -19.13 7.85 -0.86
C ALA A 18 -19.17 7.51 -2.37
N PRO A 19 -20.36 7.50 -2.98
CA PRO A 19 -20.55 7.10 -4.38
C PRO A 19 -19.92 8.08 -5.38
N GLU A 20 -19.62 9.29 -4.97
CA GLU A 20 -18.92 10.31 -5.75
C GLU A 20 -17.42 10.00 -5.93
N LEU A 21 -16.87 9.09 -5.14
CA LEU A 21 -15.45 8.74 -5.22
C LEU A 21 -15.17 7.85 -6.42
N ARG A 22 -14.12 8.17 -7.15
CA ARG A 22 -13.59 7.28 -8.18
C ARG A 22 -12.52 6.39 -7.58
N VAL A 23 -12.83 5.11 -7.38
CA VAL A 23 -11.94 4.15 -6.75
C VAL A 23 -11.17 3.35 -7.81
N LEU A 24 -9.83 3.32 -7.67
CA LEU A 24 -8.95 2.44 -8.43
C LEU A 24 -8.58 1.25 -7.54
N GLY A 25 -9.34 0.17 -7.66
CA GLY A 25 -9.20 -1.02 -6.79
C GLY A 25 -8.06 -1.96 -7.15
N GLN A 26 -7.43 -1.79 -8.31
CA GLN A 26 -6.40 -2.72 -8.82
C GLN A 26 -5.01 -2.09 -8.89
N VAL A 27 -4.67 -1.25 -7.95
CA VAL A 27 -3.29 -0.77 -7.82
C VAL A 27 -2.45 -1.91 -7.23
N GLN A 28 -1.90 -2.72 -8.13
CA GLN A 28 -0.98 -3.80 -7.77
C GLN A 28 0.44 -3.33 -8.12
N PRO A 29 1.19 -2.78 -7.17
CA PRO A 29 2.56 -2.34 -7.44
C PRO A 29 3.49 -3.50 -7.80
N TYR A 30 3.02 -4.74 -7.61
CA TYR A 30 3.83 -5.95 -7.75
C TYR A 30 3.04 -7.13 -8.28
N SER A 31 2.62 -7.13 -9.52
CA SER A 31 2.22 -8.37 -10.16
C SER A 31 3.11 -8.67 -11.37
N PRO A 32 4.30 -9.27 -11.17
CA PRO A 32 5.04 -9.85 -12.29
C PRO A 32 4.37 -11.11 -12.83
N LEU A 33 3.38 -11.64 -12.13
CA LEU A 33 2.62 -12.84 -12.50
C LEU A 33 1.15 -12.44 -12.67
N ALA A 34 0.83 -11.76 -13.76
CA ALA A 34 -0.50 -11.88 -14.35
C ALA A 34 -0.73 -13.38 -14.57
N ASP A 35 -1.72 -13.93 -13.88
CA ASP A 35 -1.92 -15.37 -13.71
C ASP A 35 -2.52 -15.99 -14.99
N PRO A 36 -1.73 -16.45 -15.99
CA PRO A 36 -2.26 -17.13 -17.16
C PRO A 36 -2.66 -18.57 -16.87
N LEU A 37 -2.54 -19.05 -15.63
CA LEU A 37 -2.66 -20.45 -15.25
C LEU A 37 -3.70 -20.70 -14.15
N ALA A 38 -4.64 -19.76 -13.94
CA ALA A 38 -5.64 -19.81 -12.86
C ALA A 38 -6.53 -21.06 -12.90
N ASP A 39 -6.73 -21.66 -14.07
CA ASP A 39 -7.77 -22.65 -14.31
C ASP A 39 -7.29 -24.12 -14.32
N ARG A 40 -6.04 -24.40 -13.96
CA ARG A 40 -5.52 -25.77 -13.94
C ARG A 40 -5.51 -26.38 -12.52
N PRO A 41 -6.04 -27.60 -12.33
CA PRO A 41 -6.16 -28.26 -11.01
C PRO A 41 -4.83 -28.53 -10.31
N VAL A 42 -3.75 -28.72 -11.05
CA VAL A 42 -2.38 -28.86 -10.50
C VAL A 42 -1.94 -27.62 -9.72
N TRP A 43 -2.47 -26.43 -10.10
CA TRP A 43 -2.17 -25.18 -9.44
C TRP A 43 -2.94 -24.99 -8.12
N ALA A 44 -4.04 -25.69 -7.88
CA ALA A 44 -4.75 -25.63 -6.60
C ALA A 44 -3.92 -26.26 -5.45
N TRP A 45 -3.21 -27.35 -5.74
CA TRP A 45 -2.29 -27.97 -4.80
C TRP A 45 -1.01 -27.14 -4.60
N LEU A 46 -0.44 -26.61 -5.68
CA LEU A 46 0.73 -25.76 -5.66
C LEU A 46 0.43 -24.42 -4.95
N ARG A 47 -0.80 -23.91 -5.04
CA ARG A 47 -1.27 -22.70 -4.37
C ARG A 47 -1.17 -22.77 -2.83
N ARG A 48 -1.34 -23.94 -2.22
CA ARG A 48 -1.14 -24.09 -0.76
C ARG A 48 0.32 -23.90 -0.36
N ARG A 49 1.25 -24.31 -1.19
CA ARG A 49 2.69 -24.10 -0.95
C ARG A 49 3.18 -22.73 -1.46
N ILE A 50 2.64 -22.27 -2.58
CA ILE A 50 2.87 -20.93 -3.13
C ILE A 50 2.28 -19.86 -2.21
N GLY A 51 1.19 -20.12 -1.46
CA GLY A 51 0.65 -19.16 -0.49
C GLY A 51 1.67 -18.70 0.54
N LEU A 52 2.50 -19.59 1.04
CA LEU A 52 3.60 -19.25 1.93
C LEU A 52 4.70 -18.45 1.20
N LEU A 53 5.04 -18.84 -0.03
CA LEU A 53 6.03 -18.13 -0.85
C LEU A 53 5.54 -16.73 -1.22
N LEU A 54 4.26 -16.56 -1.56
CA LEU A 54 3.65 -15.26 -1.80
C LEU A 54 3.61 -14.40 -0.54
N PHE A 55 3.31 -15.00 0.60
CA PHE A 55 3.38 -14.31 1.89
C PHE A 55 4.81 -13.84 2.18
N LEU A 56 5.81 -14.71 2.04
CA LEU A 56 7.22 -14.37 2.21
C LEU A 56 7.67 -13.30 1.21
N HIS A 57 7.22 -13.39 -0.05
CA HIS A 57 7.49 -12.37 -1.06
C HIS A 57 6.91 -11.01 -0.65
N ASN A 58 5.65 -10.95 -0.20
CA ASN A 58 5.03 -9.72 0.28
C ASN A 58 5.75 -9.16 1.50
N VAL A 59 6.16 -10.03 2.43
CA VAL A 59 6.95 -9.61 3.60
C VAL A 59 8.30 -9.05 3.15
N MET A 60 9.00 -9.72 2.23
CA MET A 60 10.26 -9.21 1.67
C MET A 60 10.08 -7.84 0.99
N GLN A 61 8.99 -7.61 0.29
CA GLN A 61 8.70 -6.32 -0.32
C GLN A 61 8.53 -5.21 0.72
N VAL A 62 7.88 -5.52 1.84
CA VAL A 62 7.77 -4.57 2.96
C VAL A 62 9.15 -4.24 3.53
N PHE A 63 10.03 -5.25 3.67
CA PHE A 63 11.41 -5.02 4.10
C PHE A 63 12.21 -4.20 3.11
N VAL A 64 12.11 -4.47 1.81
CA VAL A 64 12.78 -3.68 0.76
C VAL A 64 12.27 -2.24 0.76
N ALA A 65 10.96 -2.02 0.93
CA ALA A 65 10.37 -0.68 1.06
C ALA A 65 10.81 0.05 2.33
N ALA A 66 11.21 -0.68 3.36
CA ALA A 66 11.67 -0.14 4.63
C ALA A 66 13.20 0.06 4.69
N ASP A 67 13.98 -0.72 3.93
CA ASP A 67 15.43 -0.67 3.91
C ASP A 67 15.93 0.64 3.29
N HIS A 68 16.81 1.36 3.99
CA HIS A 68 17.33 2.66 3.57
C HIS A 68 18.09 2.63 2.24
N ARG A 69 18.64 1.46 1.82
CA ARG A 69 19.41 1.28 0.59
C ARG A 69 18.51 1.18 -0.63
N TYR A 70 17.42 0.43 -0.52
CA TYR A 70 16.52 0.12 -1.64
C TYR A 70 15.29 1.02 -1.67
N ARG A 71 14.92 1.57 -0.51
CA ARG A 71 13.75 2.45 -0.33
C ARG A 71 13.63 3.55 -1.39
N PRO A 72 14.68 4.33 -1.73
CA PRO A 72 14.49 5.42 -2.68
C PRO A 72 14.09 4.94 -4.06
N LEU A 73 14.72 3.86 -4.56
CA LEU A 73 14.43 3.31 -5.87
C LEU A 73 13.04 2.65 -5.90
N TYR A 74 12.75 1.86 -4.88
CA TYR A 74 11.51 1.13 -4.74
C TYR A 74 10.30 2.06 -4.61
N ASN A 75 10.37 3.04 -3.73
CA ASN A 75 9.30 3.99 -3.49
C ASN A 75 9.02 4.86 -4.72
N ARG A 76 10.07 5.25 -5.46
CA ARG A 76 9.91 5.93 -6.74
C ARG A 76 9.20 5.07 -7.77
N ALA A 77 9.58 3.81 -7.92
CA ALA A 77 8.94 2.90 -8.87
C ALA A 77 7.44 2.75 -8.57
N VAL A 78 7.10 2.53 -7.30
CA VAL A 78 5.69 2.40 -6.87
C VAL A 78 4.92 3.69 -7.09
N GLY A 79 5.44 4.82 -6.61
CA GLY A 79 4.78 6.12 -6.78
C GLY A 79 4.56 6.47 -8.26
N SER A 80 5.57 6.20 -9.10
CA SER A 80 5.48 6.38 -10.55
C SER A 80 4.38 5.52 -11.18
N GLN A 81 4.30 4.25 -10.78
CA GLN A 81 3.29 3.33 -11.28
C GLN A 81 1.88 3.78 -10.89
N ILE A 82 1.67 4.16 -9.61
CA ILE A 82 0.38 4.67 -9.14
C ILE A 82 0.00 5.94 -9.90
N ALA A 83 0.93 6.89 -10.06
CA ALA A 83 0.69 8.12 -10.81
C ALA A 83 0.30 7.84 -12.26
N THR A 84 0.95 6.87 -12.91
CA THR A 84 0.62 6.46 -14.28
C THR A 84 -0.78 5.87 -14.36
N GLN A 85 -1.15 4.99 -13.44
CA GLN A 85 -2.49 4.40 -13.41
C GLN A 85 -3.59 5.43 -13.16
N LEU A 86 -3.35 6.40 -12.27
CA LEU A 86 -4.26 7.52 -12.04
C LEU A 86 -4.46 8.35 -13.30
N ARG A 87 -3.39 8.68 -14.02
CA ARG A 87 -3.47 9.42 -15.29
C ARG A 87 -4.22 8.64 -16.37
N LEU A 88 -3.96 7.35 -16.50
CA LEU A 88 -4.68 6.48 -17.43
C LEU A 88 -6.17 6.39 -17.09
N ALA A 89 -6.52 6.46 -15.80
CA ALA A 89 -7.88 6.56 -15.33
C ALA A 89 -8.50 7.97 -15.49
N GLY A 90 -7.79 8.92 -16.09
CA GLY A 90 -8.28 10.28 -16.37
C GLY A 90 -8.00 11.31 -15.29
N TYR A 91 -7.16 10.97 -14.28
CA TYR A 91 -6.74 11.96 -13.30
C TYR A 91 -5.82 13.02 -13.95
N ARG A 92 -6.10 14.27 -13.71
CA ARG A 92 -5.29 15.40 -14.21
C ARG A 92 -4.38 15.90 -13.08
N PRO A 93 -3.06 15.90 -13.27
CA PRO A 93 -2.13 16.57 -12.36
C PRO A 93 -2.50 18.03 -12.20
N ASP A 94 -2.09 18.65 -11.11
CA ASP A 94 -2.36 20.05 -10.78
C ASP A 94 -3.86 20.43 -10.74
N SER A 95 -4.76 19.44 -10.70
CA SER A 95 -6.22 19.69 -10.68
C SER A 95 -6.75 20.17 -9.32
N GLY A 96 -5.94 20.07 -8.26
CA GLY A 96 -6.38 20.31 -6.89
C GLY A 96 -7.29 19.22 -6.31
N VAL A 97 -7.68 18.23 -7.10
CA VAL A 97 -8.49 17.10 -6.62
C VAL A 97 -7.64 16.20 -5.73
N PRO A 98 -8.05 15.92 -4.49
CA PRO A 98 -7.26 15.13 -3.57
C PRO A 98 -7.17 13.66 -4.02
N VAL A 99 -6.02 13.05 -3.79
CA VAL A 99 -5.80 11.60 -3.97
C VAL A 99 -5.72 10.93 -2.61
N VAL A 100 -6.59 9.95 -2.40
CA VAL A 100 -6.64 9.17 -1.16
C VAL A 100 -5.95 7.82 -1.39
N LEU A 101 -4.92 7.53 -0.63
CA LEU A 101 -4.25 6.23 -0.59
C LEU A 101 -4.83 5.41 0.55
N LEU A 102 -5.69 4.44 0.22
CA LEU A 102 -6.21 3.49 1.19
C LEU A 102 -5.35 2.23 1.18
N SER A 103 -4.78 1.89 2.31
CA SER A 103 -3.84 0.79 2.44
C SER A 103 -4.16 -0.13 3.61
N TYR A 104 -3.84 -1.43 3.46
CA TYR A 104 -4.07 -2.44 4.47
C TYR A 104 -2.77 -3.17 4.81
N SER A 105 -2.54 -3.43 6.12
CA SER A 105 -1.41 -4.21 6.63
C SER A 105 -0.05 -3.69 6.12
N GLY A 106 0.79 -4.54 5.52
CA GLY A 106 2.09 -4.15 4.93
C GLY A 106 2.00 -3.11 3.82
N GLY A 107 0.83 -2.95 3.20
CA GLY A 107 0.57 -1.88 2.23
C GLY A 107 0.74 -0.47 2.80
N ALA A 108 0.66 -0.29 4.13
CA ALA A 108 0.90 0.99 4.77
C ALA A 108 2.34 1.50 4.56
N GLN A 109 3.34 0.60 4.64
CA GLN A 109 4.73 0.93 4.36
C GLN A 109 4.93 1.37 2.90
N VAL A 110 4.27 0.67 1.98
CA VAL A 110 4.35 0.93 0.55
C VAL A 110 3.66 2.25 0.20
N ALA A 111 2.44 2.46 0.71
CA ALA A 111 1.67 3.69 0.46
C ALA A 111 2.41 4.92 0.99
N THR A 112 2.88 4.87 2.24
CA THR A 112 3.64 5.99 2.83
C THR A 112 4.96 6.24 2.12
N GLY A 113 5.61 5.19 1.59
CA GLY A 113 6.82 5.32 0.78
C GLY A 113 6.60 5.99 -0.57
N ALA A 114 5.44 5.78 -1.19
CA ALA A 114 5.10 6.32 -2.50
C ALA A 114 4.75 7.82 -2.50
N VAL A 115 4.43 8.39 -1.34
CA VAL A 115 3.91 9.77 -1.17
C VAL A 115 4.79 10.80 -1.87
N GLY A 116 6.10 10.78 -1.64
CA GLY A 116 7.01 11.79 -2.21
C GLY A 116 6.99 11.81 -3.73
N GLU A 117 7.04 10.64 -4.35
CA GLU A 117 7.00 10.51 -5.81
C GLU A 117 5.63 10.87 -6.37
N LEU A 118 4.54 10.45 -5.70
CA LEU A 118 3.18 10.83 -6.09
C LEU A 118 2.98 12.35 -6.07
N HIS A 119 3.39 13.00 -4.98
CA HIS A 119 3.28 14.44 -4.86
C HIS A 119 4.08 15.15 -5.96
N SER A 120 5.31 14.70 -6.25
CA SER A 120 6.13 15.31 -7.30
C SER A 120 5.53 15.21 -8.69
N ARG A 121 4.79 14.10 -8.97
CA ARG A 121 4.20 13.83 -10.29
C ARG A 121 2.79 14.37 -10.48
N LEU A 122 2.02 14.47 -9.41
CA LEU A 122 0.60 14.80 -9.49
C LEU A 122 0.30 16.20 -8.95
N ARG A 123 1.15 16.73 -8.05
CA ARG A 123 1.01 18.03 -7.39
C ARG A 123 -0.40 18.23 -6.85
N CYS A 124 -0.86 17.26 -6.10
CA CYS A 124 -2.20 17.23 -5.53
C CYS A 124 -2.17 17.06 -4.03
N PRO A 125 -3.25 17.43 -3.34
CA PRO A 125 -3.45 17.05 -1.94
C PRO A 125 -3.41 15.53 -1.78
N LEU A 126 -2.65 15.04 -0.81
CA LEU A 126 -2.52 13.60 -0.54
C LEU A 126 -3.07 13.28 0.84
N VAL A 127 -3.99 12.34 0.88
CA VAL A 127 -4.54 11.77 2.11
C VAL A 127 -4.13 10.29 2.18
N VAL A 128 -3.63 9.85 3.32
CA VAL A 128 -3.24 8.45 3.52
C VAL A 128 -4.10 7.85 4.63
N ILE A 129 -4.78 6.77 4.31
CA ILE A 129 -5.58 5.99 5.27
C ILE A 129 -4.97 4.60 5.38
N THR A 130 -4.57 4.20 6.58
CA THR A 130 -4.00 2.88 6.84
C THR A 130 -4.91 2.07 7.74
N LEU A 131 -5.20 0.84 7.34
CA LEU A 131 -6.03 -0.10 8.09
C LEU A 131 -5.14 -1.21 8.66
N GLY A 132 -4.99 -1.28 9.97
CA GLY A 132 -4.21 -2.31 10.66
C GLY A 132 -2.78 -2.44 10.13
N GLY A 133 -2.19 -1.36 9.68
CA GLY A 133 -0.90 -1.35 9.02
C GLY A 133 0.22 -0.73 9.86
N PHE A 134 1.44 -1.07 9.49
CA PHE A 134 2.63 -0.46 10.07
C PHE A 134 3.52 0.13 8.98
N HIS A 135 4.25 1.17 9.33
CA HIS A 135 5.33 1.74 8.53
C HIS A 135 6.51 2.07 9.45
N ASN A 136 7.71 2.09 8.92
CA ASN A 136 8.94 2.24 9.71
C ASN A 136 9.15 3.66 10.29
N GLY A 137 8.28 4.62 9.97
CA GLY A 137 8.40 6.01 10.43
C GLY A 137 9.49 6.83 9.74
N ALA A 138 10.30 6.23 8.85
CA ALA A 138 11.37 6.91 8.13
C ALA A 138 10.95 7.49 6.77
N ASN A 139 9.68 7.29 6.37
CA ASN A 139 9.14 7.90 5.16
C ASN A 139 8.84 9.38 5.42
N ASP A 140 9.18 10.21 4.45
CA ASP A 140 8.81 11.63 4.49
C ASP A 140 7.31 11.80 4.21
N LEU A 141 6.58 12.20 5.24
CA LEU A 141 5.14 12.46 5.19
C LEU A 141 4.81 13.96 5.17
N SER A 142 5.80 14.83 4.99
CA SER A 142 5.59 16.30 4.97
C SER A 142 4.65 16.76 3.84
N ARG A 143 4.45 15.91 2.83
CA ARG A 143 3.56 16.15 1.68
C ARG A 143 2.17 15.51 1.85
N VAL A 144 1.89 14.89 2.99
CA VAL A 144 0.58 14.33 3.32
C VAL A 144 -0.21 15.35 4.11
N GLU A 145 -1.38 15.72 3.61
CA GLU A 145 -2.25 16.66 4.32
C GLU A 145 -2.91 16.00 5.53
N GLN A 146 -3.32 14.74 5.37
CA GLN A 146 -3.98 14.00 6.44
C GLN A 146 -3.51 12.55 6.43
N LEU A 147 -3.14 12.05 7.62
CA LEU A 147 -2.79 10.66 7.85
C LEU A 147 -3.77 10.07 8.86
N HIS A 148 -4.65 9.18 8.40
CA HIS A 148 -5.57 8.44 9.26
C HIS A 148 -5.05 7.03 9.49
N ARG A 149 -4.89 6.66 10.76
CA ARG A 149 -4.47 5.32 11.16
C ARG A 149 -5.60 4.64 11.90
N LEU A 150 -6.25 3.71 11.22
CA LEU A 150 -7.32 2.90 11.80
C LEU A 150 -6.71 1.58 12.29
N THR A 151 -6.67 1.41 13.60
CA THR A 151 -6.09 0.25 14.26
C THR A 151 -7.13 -0.42 15.13
N SER A 152 -7.02 -1.73 15.30
CA SER A 152 -7.85 -2.48 16.25
C SER A 152 -7.05 -2.75 17.51
N ALA A 153 -7.72 -2.64 18.67
CA ALA A 153 -7.12 -3.02 19.97
C ALA A 153 -6.63 -4.48 19.99
N TYR A 154 -7.16 -5.32 19.11
CA TYR A 154 -6.82 -6.74 18.98
C TYR A 154 -5.79 -7.01 17.87
N ASP A 155 -5.27 -5.97 17.17
CA ASP A 155 -4.33 -6.15 16.08
C ASP A 155 -2.95 -6.58 16.59
N ARG A 156 -2.71 -7.88 16.49
CA ARG A 156 -1.41 -8.47 16.84
C ARG A 156 -0.29 -8.06 15.87
N ILE A 157 -0.65 -7.75 14.62
CA ILE A 157 0.32 -7.39 13.56
C ILE A 157 0.93 -6.03 13.88
N GLU A 158 0.17 -5.09 14.41
CA GLU A 158 0.69 -3.78 14.82
C GLU A 158 1.72 -3.92 15.96
N ARG A 159 1.48 -4.83 16.91
CA ARG A 159 2.44 -5.12 17.99
C ARG A 159 3.73 -5.72 17.43
N VAL A 160 3.63 -6.65 16.49
CA VAL A 160 4.79 -7.24 15.79
C VAL A 160 5.53 -6.16 14.99
N GLY A 161 4.82 -5.30 14.26
CA GLY A 161 5.40 -4.18 13.52
C GLY A 161 6.16 -3.20 14.44
N THR A 162 5.63 -2.92 15.63
CA THR A 162 6.32 -2.07 16.62
C THR A 162 7.59 -2.74 17.18
N TRP A 163 7.59 -4.06 17.25
CA TRP A 163 8.76 -4.83 17.67
C TRP A 163 9.82 -4.90 16.55
N MET A 164 9.39 -5.13 15.31
CA MET A 164 10.27 -5.21 14.14
C MET A 164 10.92 -3.88 13.78
N PHE A 165 10.28 -2.75 14.07
CA PHE A 165 10.80 -1.41 13.79
C PHE A 165 10.95 -0.60 15.09
N PRO A 166 12.01 -0.84 15.87
CA PRO A 166 12.21 -0.19 17.17
C PRO A 166 12.35 1.35 17.06
N GLN A 167 12.68 1.88 15.90
CA GLN A 167 12.74 3.33 15.63
C GLN A 167 11.39 4.05 15.85
N ARG A 168 10.29 3.32 15.93
CA ARG A 168 8.96 3.86 16.28
C ARG A 168 8.80 4.12 17.78
N ARG A 169 9.67 3.57 18.62
CA ARG A 169 9.60 3.79 20.06
C ARG A 169 10.10 5.20 20.38
N PRO A 170 9.43 5.95 21.28
CA PRO A 170 9.84 7.31 21.64
C PRO A 170 11.30 7.41 22.10
N LEU A 171 11.84 6.33 22.70
CA LEU A 171 13.21 6.24 23.19
C LEU A 171 14.28 6.22 22.08
N PHE A 172 13.91 5.93 20.83
CA PHE A 172 14.83 5.86 19.69
C PHE A 172 14.57 6.95 18.63
N ARG A 173 13.71 7.93 18.92
CA ARG A 173 13.60 9.13 18.09
C ARG A 173 14.80 10.03 18.36
N ARG A 174 15.75 10.03 17.45
CA ARG A 174 16.76 11.08 17.31
C ARG A 174 16.25 12.15 16.38
#